data_255270ba1ddaaef4445ca913c14af368
#
_entry.id   255270ba1ddaaef4445ca913c14af368
#
_cell.length_a   1.000
_cell.length_b   1.000
_cell.length_c   1.000
_cell.angle_alpha   90.00
_cell.angle_beta   90.00
_cell.angle_gamma   90.00
#
_symmetry.space_group_name_H-M   'P 1'
#
loop_
_entity.id
_entity.type
_entity.pdbx_description
1 polymer ?
#
loop_
_entity_poly.entity_id
_entity_poly.type
_entity_poly.pdbx_seq_one_letter_code
_entity_poly.pdbx_strand_id
1 'polypeptide(L)'
;DSKIGLSDYLRMEGMAFRLVPEKRKSNDEFIEPNVLKANLTETVGYSKNYQPGFKFRGLNDSTIFFDDNHKRMVQNYRNAFLRLTLYYIGQGQNDLAVNTLDAMEEKLPNKLLSMDYGLLYEISNLYLRAGAKDKFNRYSGEVEKLALAKLEKDPKDVQSYYNPYRILIDIYEAQGRNDKLLEVWQKLATIFPADPNVKANLQKDRNLSPGIDTS
;
A
#
# COMPACT_ATOMS: atom_id res chain seq x y z
N ASP A 1 -4.00 -6.89 -22.67
CA ASP A 1 -5.18 -6.96 -23.43
C ASP A 1 -5.63 -8.40 -23.67
N SER A 2 -6.48 -8.89 -22.78
CA SER A 2 -6.91 -10.29 -22.73
C SER A 2 -7.63 -10.76 -23.99
N LYS A 3 -8.14 -9.82 -24.79
CA LYS A 3 -8.89 -10.12 -26.04
C LYS A 3 -8.00 -10.52 -27.20
N ILE A 4 -6.72 -10.18 -27.18
CA ILE A 4 -5.78 -10.46 -28.28
C ILE A 4 -4.91 -11.70 -27.98
N GLY A 5 -4.96 -12.23 -26.75
CA GLY A 5 -4.16 -13.40 -26.34
C GLY A 5 -2.66 -13.12 -26.18
N LEU A 6 -2.25 -11.83 -26.11
CA LEU A 6 -0.84 -11.43 -26.02
C LEU A 6 -0.39 -11.09 -24.59
N SER A 7 -1.23 -11.27 -23.59
CA SER A 7 -0.93 -10.90 -22.19
C SER A 7 0.36 -11.56 -21.66
N ASP A 8 0.64 -12.79 -22.07
CA ASP A 8 1.83 -13.53 -21.64
C ASP A 8 3.15 -13.04 -22.27
N TYR A 9 3.05 -12.24 -23.31
CA TYR A 9 4.18 -11.67 -24.05
C TYR A 9 4.50 -10.22 -23.64
N LEU A 10 3.78 -9.70 -22.63
CA LEU A 10 3.95 -8.32 -22.16
C LEU A 10 4.94 -8.27 -20.99
N ARG A 11 5.86 -7.31 -21.04
CA ARG A 11 6.79 -6.95 -19.97
C ARG A 11 6.62 -5.49 -19.61
N MET A 12 6.40 -5.19 -18.32
CA MET A 12 6.26 -3.84 -17.83
C MET A 12 7.64 -3.19 -17.63
N GLU A 13 7.90 -2.11 -18.32
CA GLU A 13 9.16 -1.34 -18.24
C GLU A 13 8.98 0.05 -17.61
N GLY A 14 7.78 0.39 -17.24
CA GLY A 14 7.38 1.68 -16.66
C GLY A 14 5.87 1.80 -16.63
N MET A 15 5.31 2.82 -17.26
CA MET A 15 3.86 2.97 -17.46
C MET A 15 3.35 2.27 -18.72
N ALA A 16 4.24 1.70 -19.52
CA ALA A 16 3.93 0.97 -20.73
C ALA A 16 4.45 -0.46 -20.66
N PHE A 17 3.87 -1.30 -21.51
CA PHE A 17 4.29 -2.67 -21.68
C PHE A 17 4.99 -2.84 -23.00
N ARG A 18 6.15 -3.48 -22.97
CA ARG A 18 6.81 -3.95 -24.19
C ARG A 18 6.25 -5.32 -24.57
N LEU A 19 5.93 -5.50 -25.85
CA LEU A 19 5.63 -6.80 -26.41
C LEU A 19 6.98 -7.49 -26.76
N VAL A 20 7.20 -8.65 -26.16
CA VAL A 20 8.42 -9.46 -26.39
C VAL A 20 8.05 -10.78 -27.06
N PRO A 21 8.95 -11.40 -27.86
CA PRO A 21 8.64 -12.64 -28.56
C PRO A 21 8.62 -13.89 -27.68
N GLU A 22 8.96 -13.74 -26.38
CA GLU A 22 9.01 -14.84 -25.44
C GLU A 22 7.80 -14.82 -24.51
N LYS A 23 7.13 -15.98 -24.38
CA LYS A 23 6.05 -16.17 -23.44
C LYS A 23 6.59 -16.19 -22.00
N ARG A 24 5.89 -15.52 -21.06
CA ARG A 24 6.21 -15.58 -19.63
C ARG A 24 6.10 -17.02 -19.11
N LYS A 25 7.07 -17.42 -18.30
CA LYS A 25 7.06 -18.70 -17.58
C LYS A 25 6.52 -18.55 -16.17
N SER A 26 6.59 -17.34 -15.60
CA SER A 26 6.12 -17.03 -14.26
C SER A 26 5.53 -15.61 -14.19
N ASN A 27 4.87 -15.29 -13.07
CA ASN A 27 4.40 -13.94 -12.80
C ASN A 27 5.54 -12.94 -12.53
N ASP A 28 6.71 -13.41 -12.09
CA ASP A 28 7.86 -12.55 -11.84
C ASP A 28 8.41 -11.94 -13.13
N GLU A 29 8.22 -12.61 -14.27
CA GLU A 29 8.59 -12.10 -15.58
C GLU A 29 7.60 -11.05 -16.14
N PHE A 30 6.60 -10.63 -15.35
CA PHE A 30 5.66 -9.59 -15.77
C PHE A 30 6.32 -8.22 -15.87
N ILE A 31 7.36 -7.97 -15.11
CA ILE A 31 8.14 -6.73 -15.13
C ILE A 31 9.56 -6.98 -15.67
N GLU A 32 10.17 -5.93 -16.24
CA GLU A 32 11.61 -5.89 -16.50
C GLU A 32 12.27 -5.05 -15.39
N PRO A 33 12.76 -5.69 -14.30
CA PRO A 33 13.08 -4.98 -13.06
C PRO A 33 14.21 -3.96 -13.21
N ASN A 34 15.22 -4.25 -14.04
CA ASN A 34 16.34 -3.34 -14.24
C ASN A 34 15.91 -2.08 -14.98
N VAL A 35 15.13 -2.24 -16.04
CA VAL A 35 14.61 -1.13 -16.83
C VAL A 35 13.61 -0.32 -15.99
N LEU A 36 12.73 -1.00 -15.26
CA LEU A 36 11.75 -0.36 -14.41
C LEU A 36 12.42 0.43 -13.28
N LYS A 37 13.44 -0.15 -12.62
CA LYS A 37 14.25 0.53 -11.62
C LYS A 37 14.91 1.79 -12.21
N ALA A 38 15.60 1.67 -13.33
CA ALA A 38 16.26 2.81 -13.97
C ALA A 38 15.26 3.94 -14.27
N ASN A 39 14.08 3.59 -14.81
CA ASN A 39 13.04 4.57 -15.12
C ASN A 39 12.46 5.26 -13.88
N LEU A 40 12.35 4.58 -12.74
CA LEU A 40 11.69 5.09 -11.55
C LEU A 40 12.63 5.78 -10.56
N THR A 41 13.83 5.23 -10.37
CA THR A 41 14.69 5.63 -9.25
C THR A 41 15.93 6.43 -9.67
N GLU A 42 16.41 6.29 -10.91
CA GLU A 42 17.55 7.05 -11.35
C GLU A 42 17.20 8.53 -11.50
N THR A 43 18.05 9.38 -10.91
CA THR A 43 17.89 10.82 -11.03
C THR A 43 18.43 11.25 -12.39
N VAL A 44 17.53 11.55 -13.30
CA VAL A 44 17.91 12.08 -14.62
C VAL A 44 17.72 13.59 -14.60
N GLY A 45 18.81 14.33 -14.57
CA GLY A 45 18.80 15.79 -14.68
C GLY A 45 18.16 16.26 -15.99
N TYR A 46 17.73 17.53 -16.04
CA TYR A 46 17.26 18.11 -17.28
C TYR A 46 18.41 18.18 -18.27
N SER A 47 18.25 17.54 -19.42
CA SER A 47 19.18 17.62 -20.55
C SER A 47 18.40 17.93 -21.82
N LYS A 48 19.02 18.71 -22.75
CA LYS A 48 18.48 18.90 -24.10
C LYS A 48 18.51 17.61 -24.93
N ASN A 49 19.40 16.68 -24.56
CA ASN A 49 19.49 15.38 -25.20
C ASN A 49 18.51 14.39 -24.54
N TYR A 50 18.02 13.44 -25.33
CA TYR A 50 17.18 12.37 -24.81
C TYR A 50 17.93 11.57 -23.74
N GLN A 51 17.28 11.42 -22.57
CA GLN A 51 17.73 10.58 -21.50
C GLN A 51 16.56 9.70 -21.06
N PRO A 52 16.75 8.37 -20.90
CA PRO A 52 15.70 7.49 -20.41
C PRO A 52 15.31 7.85 -18.98
N GLY A 53 14.15 7.37 -18.55
CA GLY A 53 13.64 7.53 -17.19
C GLY A 53 12.59 8.63 -17.06
N PHE A 54 11.80 8.49 -16.00
CA PHE A 54 10.74 9.45 -15.67
C PHE A 54 11.31 10.68 -14.98
N LYS A 55 10.86 11.85 -15.38
CA LYS A 55 11.42 13.11 -14.87
C LYS A 55 10.81 13.58 -13.55
N PHE A 56 9.61 13.15 -13.19
CA PHE A 56 8.84 13.54 -11.99
C PHE A 56 8.84 15.07 -11.71
N ARG A 57 8.97 15.87 -12.77
CA ARG A 57 9.18 17.31 -12.65
C ARG A 57 8.02 17.98 -11.92
N GLY A 58 8.34 18.68 -10.84
CA GLY A 58 7.39 19.49 -10.06
C GLY A 58 6.42 18.67 -9.20
N LEU A 59 6.42 17.33 -9.25
CA LEU A 59 5.46 16.52 -8.49
C LEU A 59 5.72 16.52 -6.97
N ASN A 60 6.87 16.99 -6.52
CA ASN A 60 7.22 17.21 -5.12
C ASN A 60 7.32 18.69 -4.73
N ASP A 61 6.87 19.59 -5.60
CA ASP A 61 6.89 21.04 -5.36
C ASP A 61 5.60 21.49 -4.65
N SER A 62 5.73 21.94 -3.40
CA SER A 62 4.60 22.39 -2.58
C SER A 62 3.96 23.71 -3.03
N THR A 63 4.56 24.41 -3.98
CA THR A 63 4.01 25.64 -4.56
C THR A 63 3.05 25.37 -5.71
N ILE A 64 3.03 24.13 -6.22
CA ILE A 64 2.15 23.71 -7.31
C ILE A 64 0.84 23.14 -6.75
N PHE A 65 -0.26 23.63 -7.29
CA PHE A 65 -1.59 23.07 -7.00
C PHE A 65 -1.86 21.84 -7.88
N PHE A 66 -2.25 20.73 -7.24
CA PHE A 66 -2.66 19.49 -7.91
C PHE A 66 -4.15 19.23 -7.71
N ASP A 67 -4.90 19.26 -8.79
CA ASP A 67 -6.31 18.86 -8.81
C ASP A 67 -6.47 17.33 -8.76
N ASP A 68 -7.71 16.86 -8.72
CA ASP A 68 -7.99 15.42 -8.62
C ASP A 68 -7.60 14.63 -9.88
N ASN A 69 -7.55 15.29 -11.06
CA ASN A 69 -7.07 14.65 -12.28
C ASN A 69 -5.57 14.39 -12.21
N HIS A 70 -4.79 15.36 -11.74
CA HIS A 70 -3.36 15.18 -11.51
C HIS A 70 -3.09 14.04 -10.52
N LYS A 71 -3.79 14.01 -9.38
CA LYS A 71 -3.67 12.96 -8.38
C LYS A 71 -3.99 11.58 -8.96
N ARG A 72 -5.04 11.48 -9.79
CA ARG A 72 -5.41 10.23 -10.46
C ARG A 72 -4.36 9.77 -11.48
N MET A 73 -3.78 10.69 -12.27
CA MET A 73 -2.72 10.35 -13.22
C MET A 73 -1.44 9.87 -12.54
N VAL A 74 -1.08 10.47 -11.41
CA VAL A 74 0.08 10.08 -10.61
C VAL A 74 -0.05 8.64 -10.10
N GLN A 75 -1.26 8.11 -9.97
CA GLN A 75 -1.48 6.74 -9.54
C GLN A 75 -0.81 5.70 -10.46
N ASN A 76 -0.68 6.00 -11.75
CA ASN A 76 0.04 5.12 -12.69
C ASN A 76 1.52 5.01 -12.36
N TYR A 77 2.16 6.12 -11.94
CA TYR A 77 3.55 6.08 -11.48
C TYR A 77 3.66 5.25 -10.19
N ARG A 78 2.77 5.46 -9.23
CA ARG A 78 2.75 4.67 -7.98
C ARG A 78 2.61 3.19 -8.25
N ASN A 79 1.71 2.80 -9.16
CA ASN A 79 1.55 1.40 -9.56
C ASN A 79 2.86 0.78 -10.07
N ALA A 80 3.66 1.54 -10.82
CA ALA A 80 4.96 1.07 -11.30
C ALA A 80 5.95 0.84 -10.13
N PHE A 81 6.03 1.76 -9.16
CA PHE A 81 6.82 1.58 -7.93
C PHE A 81 6.36 0.37 -7.14
N LEU A 82 5.04 0.20 -6.94
CA LEU A 82 4.48 -0.92 -6.18
C LEU A 82 4.77 -2.27 -6.85
N ARG A 83 4.73 -2.34 -8.18
CA ARG A 83 5.10 -3.55 -8.93
C ARG A 83 6.57 -3.92 -8.72
N LEU A 84 7.46 -2.94 -8.78
CA LEU A 84 8.89 -3.15 -8.53
C LEU A 84 9.14 -3.57 -7.06
N THR A 85 8.45 -2.94 -6.11
CA THR A 85 8.51 -3.29 -4.68
C THR A 85 8.08 -4.75 -4.45
N LEU A 86 6.95 -5.15 -5.02
CA LEU A 86 6.44 -6.53 -4.91
C LEU A 86 7.42 -7.55 -5.51
N TYR A 87 8.04 -7.22 -6.63
CA TYR A 87 9.10 -8.06 -7.21
C TYR A 87 10.25 -8.24 -6.23
N TYR A 88 10.79 -7.16 -5.66
CA TYR A 88 11.90 -7.24 -4.72
C TYR A 88 11.55 -8.03 -3.46
N ILE A 89 10.34 -7.85 -2.91
CA ILE A 89 9.85 -8.67 -1.78
C ILE A 89 9.80 -10.15 -2.17
N GLY A 90 9.29 -10.46 -3.35
CA GLY A 90 9.22 -11.83 -3.88
C GLY A 90 10.60 -12.49 -4.04
N GLN A 91 11.63 -11.68 -4.33
CA GLN A 91 13.03 -12.12 -4.43
C GLN A 91 13.80 -12.08 -3.10
N GLY A 92 13.14 -11.73 -1.98
CA GLY A 92 13.80 -11.57 -0.68
C GLY A 92 14.74 -10.36 -0.57
N GLN A 93 14.67 -9.43 -1.54
CA GLN A 93 15.51 -8.22 -1.61
C GLN A 93 14.85 -7.05 -0.87
N ASN A 94 14.64 -7.24 0.42
CA ASN A 94 13.85 -6.33 1.26
C ASN A 94 14.39 -4.90 1.29
N ASP A 95 15.69 -4.70 1.34
CA ASP A 95 16.30 -3.37 1.32
C ASP A 95 15.99 -2.62 0.02
N LEU A 96 15.99 -3.31 -1.12
CA LEU A 96 15.63 -2.72 -2.41
C LEU A 96 14.13 -2.39 -2.46
N ALA A 97 13.28 -3.19 -1.84
CA ALA A 97 11.85 -2.92 -1.71
C ALA A 97 11.61 -1.64 -0.89
N VAL A 98 12.26 -1.50 0.27
CA VAL A 98 12.17 -0.30 1.12
C VAL A 98 12.66 0.94 0.36
N ASN A 99 13.84 0.85 -0.26
CA ASN A 99 14.40 1.97 -1.03
C ASN A 99 13.49 2.39 -2.21
N THR A 100 12.80 1.43 -2.82
CA THR A 100 11.84 1.72 -3.90
C THR A 100 10.62 2.47 -3.38
N LEU A 101 10.08 2.10 -2.21
CA LEU A 101 8.96 2.80 -1.58
C LEU A 101 9.37 4.20 -1.10
N ASP A 102 10.57 4.34 -0.53
CA ASP A 102 11.10 5.63 -0.11
C ASP A 102 11.30 6.59 -1.30
N ALA A 103 11.83 6.08 -2.40
CA ALA A 103 11.95 6.84 -3.65
C ALA A 103 10.58 7.26 -4.22
N MET A 104 9.55 6.41 -4.07
CA MET A 104 8.19 6.78 -4.43
C MET A 104 7.68 7.95 -3.59
N GLU A 105 7.84 7.90 -2.26
CA GLU A 105 7.39 8.98 -1.37
C GLU A 105 8.16 10.29 -1.61
N GLU A 106 9.47 10.22 -1.90
CA GLU A 106 10.28 11.39 -2.23
C GLU A 106 9.79 12.09 -3.50
N LYS A 107 9.49 11.30 -4.55
CA LYS A 107 9.10 11.82 -5.87
C LYS A 107 7.62 12.19 -5.95
N LEU A 108 6.78 11.49 -5.20
CA LEU A 108 5.32 11.56 -5.21
C LEU A 108 4.77 11.66 -3.79
N PRO A 109 5.11 12.70 -3.01
CA PRO A 109 4.81 12.77 -1.59
C PRO A 109 3.31 12.75 -1.32
N ASN A 110 2.87 11.90 -0.39
CA ASN A 110 1.46 11.78 0.00
C ASN A 110 0.86 13.10 0.48
N LYS A 111 1.66 13.95 1.10
CA LYS A 111 1.24 15.28 1.58
C LYS A 111 0.72 16.18 0.46
N LEU A 112 1.29 16.10 -0.74
CA LEU A 112 0.92 16.91 -1.91
C LEU A 112 -0.03 16.18 -2.85
N LEU A 113 0.24 14.93 -3.06
CA LEU A 113 -0.46 14.04 -3.98
C LEU A 113 -1.16 12.95 -3.16
N SER A 114 -2.19 13.35 -2.42
CA SER A 114 -2.86 12.47 -1.44
C SER A 114 -3.27 11.13 -2.04
N MET A 115 -2.95 10.08 -1.30
CA MET A 115 -3.39 8.72 -1.59
C MET A 115 -4.73 8.44 -0.93
N ASP A 116 -5.51 7.55 -1.52
CA ASP A 116 -6.68 7.03 -0.85
C ASP A 116 -6.28 6.10 0.31
N TYR A 117 -7.25 5.88 1.18
CA TYR A 117 -7.10 5.06 2.38
C TYR A 117 -6.63 3.62 2.09
N GLY A 118 -7.17 2.99 1.04
CA GLY A 118 -6.81 1.64 0.68
C GLY A 118 -5.35 1.53 0.21
N LEU A 119 -4.91 2.48 -0.61
CA LEU A 119 -3.53 2.51 -1.08
C LEU A 119 -2.52 2.77 0.06
N LEU A 120 -2.85 3.66 0.99
CA LEU A 120 -2.02 3.87 2.19
C LEU A 120 -1.87 2.59 3.01
N TYR A 121 -2.96 1.82 3.18
CA TYR A 121 -2.94 0.53 3.84
C TYR A 121 -2.06 -0.48 3.09
N GLU A 122 -2.19 -0.60 1.77
CA GLU A 122 -1.34 -1.48 0.98
C GLU A 122 0.15 -1.11 1.10
N ILE A 123 0.49 0.18 1.05
CA ILE A 123 1.88 0.64 1.23
C ILE A 123 2.39 0.31 2.62
N SER A 124 1.58 0.51 3.66
CA SER A 124 1.98 0.15 5.03
C SER A 124 2.32 -1.34 5.14
N ASN A 125 1.50 -2.20 4.55
CA ASN A 125 1.73 -3.64 4.52
C ASN A 125 2.98 -4.04 3.72
N LEU A 126 3.31 -3.32 2.64
CA LEU A 126 4.55 -3.56 1.90
C LEU A 126 5.79 -3.23 2.75
N TYR A 127 5.76 -2.14 3.52
CA TYR A 127 6.83 -1.83 4.48
C TYR A 127 6.95 -2.91 5.56
N LEU A 128 5.82 -3.40 6.10
CA LEU A 128 5.82 -4.48 7.09
C LEU A 128 6.44 -5.75 6.52
N ARG A 129 6.02 -6.17 5.32
CA ARG A 129 6.54 -7.34 4.62
C ARG A 129 8.02 -7.22 4.28
N ALA A 130 8.51 -6.02 4.01
CA ALA A 130 9.93 -5.73 3.81
C ALA A 130 10.72 -5.57 5.13
N GLY A 131 10.09 -5.74 6.30
CA GLY A 131 10.73 -5.67 7.62
C GLY A 131 10.97 -4.25 8.14
N ALA A 132 10.49 -3.21 7.46
CA ALA A 132 10.68 -1.80 7.82
C ALA A 132 9.60 -1.32 8.82
N LYS A 133 9.68 -1.80 10.07
CA LYS A 133 8.68 -1.57 11.12
C LYS A 133 8.40 -0.09 11.40
N ASP A 134 9.42 0.77 11.42
CA ASP A 134 9.23 2.20 11.69
C ASP A 134 8.42 2.88 10.57
N LYS A 135 8.67 2.51 9.31
CA LYS A 135 7.91 2.98 8.16
C LYS A 135 6.47 2.46 8.22
N PHE A 136 6.31 1.16 8.51
CA PHE A 136 4.99 0.57 8.75
C PHE A 136 4.23 1.35 9.82
N ASN A 137 4.82 1.61 10.99
CA ASN A 137 4.16 2.33 12.07
C ASN A 137 3.75 3.76 11.67
N ARG A 138 4.57 4.45 10.87
CA ARG A 138 4.24 5.78 10.37
C ARG A 138 3.01 5.76 9.46
N TYR A 139 3.03 4.89 8.42
CA TYR A 139 1.93 4.82 7.45
C TYR A 139 0.66 4.23 8.07
N SER A 140 0.77 3.18 8.86
CA SER A 140 -0.38 2.58 9.56
C SER A 140 -1.03 3.54 10.55
N GLY A 141 -0.28 4.47 11.17
CA GLY A 141 -0.85 5.52 12.01
C GLY A 141 -1.72 6.52 11.22
N GLU A 142 -1.40 6.81 9.97
CA GLU A 142 -2.27 7.61 9.08
C GLU A 142 -3.52 6.81 8.69
N VAL A 143 -3.34 5.53 8.36
CA VAL A 143 -4.45 4.62 8.03
C VAL A 143 -5.41 4.45 9.21
N GLU A 144 -4.88 4.27 10.44
CA GLU A 144 -5.67 4.18 11.68
C GLU A 144 -6.59 5.38 11.85
N LYS A 145 -6.07 6.61 11.70
CA LYS A 145 -6.87 7.85 11.79
C LYS A 145 -7.99 7.88 10.76
N LEU A 146 -7.69 7.50 9.52
CA LEU A 146 -8.69 7.48 8.44
C LEU A 146 -9.74 6.38 8.64
N ALA A 147 -9.34 5.20 9.15
CA ALA A 147 -10.24 4.11 9.48
C ALA A 147 -11.21 4.50 10.60
N LEU A 148 -10.70 5.10 11.68
CA LEU A 148 -11.53 5.57 12.79
C LEU A 148 -12.51 6.65 12.32
N ALA A 149 -12.06 7.62 11.51
CA ALA A 149 -12.94 8.66 10.95
C ALA A 149 -14.03 8.09 10.01
N LYS A 150 -13.74 6.98 9.30
CA LYS A 150 -14.78 6.26 8.53
C LYS A 150 -15.80 5.62 9.45
N LEU A 151 -15.37 4.97 10.54
CA LEU A 151 -16.26 4.32 11.51
C LEU A 151 -17.08 5.32 12.34
N GLU A 152 -16.62 6.54 12.52
CA GLU A 152 -17.43 7.62 13.10
C GLU A 152 -18.62 8.01 12.20
N LYS A 153 -18.42 7.98 10.87
CA LYS A 153 -19.45 8.30 9.88
C LYS A 153 -20.41 7.13 9.65
N ASP A 154 -19.87 5.92 9.54
CA ASP A 154 -20.61 4.69 9.34
C ASP A 154 -20.06 3.57 10.24
N PRO A 155 -20.57 3.42 11.47
CA PRO A 155 -20.13 2.37 12.38
C PRO A 155 -20.39 0.93 11.90
N LYS A 156 -21.23 0.77 10.86
CA LYS A 156 -21.58 -0.54 10.29
C LYS A 156 -20.90 -0.84 8.97
N ASP A 157 -19.88 -0.06 8.57
CA ASP A 157 -19.10 -0.31 7.35
C ASP A 157 -18.24 -1.56 7.50
N VAL A 158 -18.83 -2.72 7.22
CA VAL A 158 -18.17 -4.04 7.18
C VAL A 158 -18.19 -4.67 5.79
N GLN A 159 -18.87 -4.03 4.83
CA GLN A 159 -19.07 -4.55 3.48
C GLN A 159 -18.05 -3.99 2.47
N SER A 160 -17.36 -2.91 2.80
CA SER A 160 -16.38 -2.32 1.90
C SER A 160 -15.18 -3.26 1.71
N TYR A 161 -14.59 -3.26 0.51
CA TYR A 161 -13.38 -4.03 0.21
C TYR A 161 -12.24 -3.71 1.20
N TYR A 162 -12.06 -2.42 1.51
CA TYR A 162 -11.19 -1.95 2.57
C TYR A 162 -12.01 -1.71 3.85
N ASN A 163 -12.48 -2.81 4.45
CA ASN A 163 -13.24 -2.78 5.70
C ASN A 163 -12.40 -2.17 6.83
N PRO A 164 -12.84 -1.04 7.44
CA PRO A 164 -12.04 -0.36 8.45
C PRO A 164 -11.82 -1.16 9.72
N TYR A 165 -12.75 -2.02 10.13
CA TYR A 165 -12.53 -2.90 11.28
C TYR A 165 -11.44 -3.91 11.02
N ARG A 166 -11.46 -4.58 9.85
CA ARG A 166 -10.43 -5.54 9.46
C ARG A 166 -9.06 -4.87 9.42
N ILE A 167 -8.97 -3.68 8.82
CA ILE A 167 -7.71 -2.94 8.72
C ILE A 167 -7.16 -2.54 10.09
N LEU A 168 -8.03 -2.11 11.03
CA LEU A 168 -7.63 -1.82 12.40
C LEU A 168 -7.13 -3.06 13.13
N ILE A 169 -7.80 -4.21 12.96
CA ILE A 169 -7.36 -5.48 13.50
C ILE A 169 -5.96 -5.84 12.97
N ASP A 170 -5.77 -5.82 11.65
CA ASP A 170 -4.49 -6.15 11.01
C ASP A 170 -3.34 -5.23 11.53
N ILE A 171 -3.62 -3.93 11.68
CA ILE A 171 -2.64 -2.96 12.21
C ILE A 171 -2.30 -3.25 13.67
N TYR A 172 -3.31 -3.45 14.52
CA TYR A 172 -3.11 -3.63 15.96
C TYR A 172 -2.44 -4.97 16.28
N GLU A 173 -2.79 -6.04 15.55
CA GLU A 173 -2.08 -7.31 15.63
C GLU A 173 -0.59 -7.16 15.25
N ALA A 174 -0.30 -6.52 14.12
CA ALA A 174 1.08 -6.30 13.66
C ALA A 174 1.91 -5.43 14.62
N GLN A 175 1.26 -4.52 15.35
CA GLN A 175 1.89 -3.63 16.34
C GLN A 175 1.91 -4.23 17.76
N GLY A 176 1.19 -5.33 18.03
CA GLY A 176 1.03 -5.90 19.36
C GLY A 176 0.19 -5.02 20.32
N ARG A 177 -0.71 -4.18 19.78
CA ARG A 177 -1.59 -3.27 20.55
C ARG A 177 -2.86 -4.00 20.98
N ASN A 178 -2.73 -4.93 21.93
CA ASN A 178 -3.81 -5.80 22.37
C ASN A 178 -4.98 -5.05 23.02
N ASP A 179 -4.72 -3.92 23.69
CA ASP A 179 -5.72 -3.02 24.24
C ASP A 179 -6.68 -2.48 23.15
N LYS A 180 -6.09 -1.97 22.06
CA LYS A 180 -6.85 -1.45 20.91
C LYS A 180 -7.56 -2.55 20.12
N LEU A 181 -6.93 -3.69 20.00
CA LEU A 181 -7.53 -4.87 19.36
C LEU A 181 -8.78 -5.31 20.11
N LEU A 182 -8.73 -5.37 21.45
CA LEU A 182 -9.87 -5.68 22.30
C LEU A 182 -11.01 -4.65 22.13
N GLU A 183 -10.71 -3.35 22.08
CA GLU A 183 -11.72 -2.30 21.82
C GLU A 183 -12.45 -2.54 20.48
N VAL A 184 -11.73 -2.93 19.44
CA VAL A 184 -12.31 -3.23 18.12
C VAL A 184 -13.24 -4.42 18.18
N TRP A 185 -12.82 -5.51 18.83
CA TRP A 185 -13.66 -6.71 18.98
C TRP A 185 -14.90 -6.45 19.84
N GLN A 186 -14.81 -5.61 20.87
CA GLN A 186 -15.97 -5.19 21.67
C GLN A 186 -16.99 -4.41 20.82
N LYS A 187 -16.54 -3.49 19.98
CA LYS A 187 -17.41 -2.76 19.04
C LYS A 187 -18.08 -3.72 18.07
N LEU A 188 -17.32 -4.65 17.47
CA LEU A 188 -17.88 -5.66 16.56
C LEU A 188 -18.89 -6.57 17.26
N ALA A 189 -18.67 -6.95 18.51
CA ALA A 189 -19.63 -7.75 19.28
C ALA A 189 -20.94 -7.01 19.58
N THR A 190 -20.90 -5.68 19.68
CA THR A 190 -22.11 -4.85 19.82
C THR A 190 -22.91 -4.82 18.51
N ILE A 191 -22.22 -4.81 17.36
CA ILE A 191 -22.87 -4.76 16.04
C ILE A 191 -23.35 -6.17 15.61
N PHE A 192 -22.53 -7.20 15.89
CA PHE A 192 -22.77 -8.59 15.51
C PHE A 192 -22.77 -9.53 16.73
N PRO A 193 -23.76 -9.41 17.66
CA PRO A 193 -23.73 -10.17 18.91
C PRO A 193 -23.90 -11.68 18.74
N ALA A 194 -24.41 -12.12 17.60
CA ALA A 194 -24.62 -13.55 17.30
C ALA A 194 -23.45 -14.19 16.52
N ASP A 195 -22.48 -13.41 16.05
CA ASP A 195 -21.37 -13.93 15.23
C ASP A 195 -20.39 -14.75 16.10
N PRO A 196 -20.20 -16.05 15.81
CA PRO A 196 -19.33 -16.91 16.59
C PRO A 196 -17.85 -16.53 16.47
N ASN A 197 -17.41 -15.99 15.32
CA ASN A 197 -16.03 -15.57 15.10
C ASN A 197 -15.69 -14.33 15.95
N VAL A 198 -16.62 -13.37 16.00
CA VAL A 198 -16.46 -12.18 16.84
C VAL A 198 -16.36 -12.56 18.31
N LYS A 199 -17.21 -13.48 18.77
CA LYS A 199 -17.17 -13.98 20.17
C LYS A 199 -15.86 -14.69 20.49
N ALA A 200 -15.41 -15.57 19.60
CA ALA A 200 -14.17 -16.33 19.80
C ALA A 200 -12.94 -15.41 19.88
N ASN A 201 -12.83 -14.44 18.97
CA ASN A 201 -11.72 -13.49 18.97
C ASN A 201 -11.76 -12.56 20.19
N LEU A 202 -12.95 -12.06 20.57
CA LEU A 202 -13.11 -11.25 21.77
C LEU A 202 -12.67 -12.01 23.04
N GLN A 203 -12.98 -13.29 23.15
CA GLN A 203 -12.58 -14.11 24.30
C GLN A 203 -11.08 -14.40 24.30
N LYS A 204 -10.49 -14.66 23.13
CA LYS A 204 -9.05 -14.85 22.95
C LYS A 204 -8.28 -13.62 23.43
N ASP A 205 -8.67 -12.42 23.00
CA ASP A 205 -7.93 -11.20 23.30
C ASP A 205 -8.14 -10.68 24.72
N ARG A 206 -9.29 -10.98 25.36
CA ARG A 206 -9.47 -10.80 26.81
C ARG A 206 -8.46 -11.61 27.62
N ASN A 207 -8.17 -12.83 27.22
CA ASN A 207 -7.20 -13.69 27.90
C ASN A 207 -5.74 -13.21 27.72
N LEU A 208 -5.45 -12.45 26.66
CA LEU A 208 -4.13 -11.85 26.39
C LEU A 208 -3.95 -10.50 27.12
N SER A 209 -5.02 -9.90 27.63
CA SER A 209 -5.01 -8.62 28.34
C SER A 209 -5.71 -8.71 29.71
N PRO A 210 -5.20 -9.49 30.67
CA PRO A 210 -5.87 -9.77 31.95
C PRO A 210 -5.82 -8.59 32.96
N GLY A 211 -6.07 -7.37 32.51
CA GLY A 211 -6.03 -6.17 33.37
C GLY A 211 -6.98 -5.05 32.95
N ILE A 212 -7.74 -5.22 31.89
CA ILE A 212 -8.70 -4.23 31.40
C ILE A 212 -10.12 -4.73 31.71
N ASP A 213 -10.45 -4.79 33.00
CA ASP A 213 -11.85 -4.88 33.44
C ASP A 213 -12.47 -3.48 33.29
N THR A 214 -13.38 -3.37 32.35
CA THR A 214 -14.25 -2.20 32.22
C THR A 214 -15.32 -2.24 33.31
N SER A 215 -15.12 -1.46 34.35
CA SER A 215 -16.19 -1.02 35.25
C SER A 215 -17.18 -0.10 34.52
#